data_25a7128eb82692bb60fdb91ffdde97d5
#
_entry.id   25a7128eb82692bb60fdb91ffdde97d5
#
_cell.length_a   1.000
_cell.length_b   1.000
_cell.length_c   1.000
_cell.angle_alpha   90.00
_cell.angle_beta   90.00
_cell.angle_gamma   90.00
#
_symmetry.space_group_name_H-M   'P 1'
#
loop_
_entity.id
_entity.type
_entity.pdbx_description
1 polymer ?
#
loop_
_entity_poly.entity_id
_entity_poly.type
_entity_poly.pdbx_seq_one_letter_code
_entity_poly.pdbx_strand_id
1 'polypeptide(L)'
;MGKKKSPEKLVIAAASAGAAVGAAYLALGNVIFNMTMSKKSIAKKIEAKQGTYNEITQRGMEWFEASNPAKVKIVTPRGGYVHGEIILADEPSDVWVIVVHGYTGSPKSMGAFGKRFHEMGFNCLFPHLCGHGDSESNHVAMGWDDRIDIKAWVDYIINEDPNAKIVLFGLSMGAATVMMTTGEPLEPNVVCAIEDCGYTSVWDECRSNIKDAYSLPVFPFLTAARSATMLRAGYDMKKASCIEQVSRSVTPTLFIHGDKDDFVPFWMQERVYR
;
A
#
# COMPACT_ATOMS: atom_id res chain seq x y z
N MET A 1 4.42 -38.09 51.04
CA MET A 1 5.60 -37.21 50.97
C MET A 1 5.77 -36.75 49.53
N GLY A 2 5.33 -35.52 49.23
CA GLY A 2 5.49 -34.94 47.87
C GLY A 2 6.95 -34.52 47.66
N LYS A 3 7.60 -35.03 46.62
CA LYS A 3 8.96 -34.64 46.21
C LYS A 3 8.94 -33.17 45.79
N LYS A 4 9.51 -32.24 46.58
CA LYS A 4 9.79 -30.86 46.15
C LYS A 4 10.67 -30.91 44.91
N LYS A 5 10.17 -30.37 43.76
CA LYS A 5 11.00 -30.22 42.56
C LYS A 5 12.16 -29.29 42.86
N SER A 6 13.38 -29.64 42.43
CA SER A 6 14.56 -28.81 42.65
C SER A 6 14.37 -27.45 41.95
N PRO A 7 14.89 -26.32 42.49
CA PRO A 7 14.79 -25.01 41.91
C PRO A 7 15.23 -24.94 40.42
N GLU A 8 16.29 -25.66 40.06
CA GLU A 8 16.78 -25.77 38.70
C GLU A 8 15.77 -26.34 37.72
N LYS A 9 15.07 -27.45 38.13
CA LYS A 9 14.02 -28.03 37.28
C LYS A 9 12.84 -27.12 37.10
N LEU A 10 12.54 -26.25 38.06
CA LEU A 10 11.48 -25.25 37.98
C LEU A 10 11.87 -24.12 37.00
N VAL A 11 13.12 -23.65 37.07
CA VAL A 11 13.66 -22.63 36.16
C VAL A 11 13.71 -23.14 34.70
N ILE A 12 14.20 -24.38 34.50
CA ILE A 12 14.22 -24.97 33.13
C ILE A 12 12.79 -25.13 32.59
N ALA A 13 11.84 -25.60 33.42
CA ALA A 13 10.45 -25.75 32.98
C ALA A 13 9.80 -24.40 32.64
N ALA A 14 10.06 -23.34 33.42
CA ALA A 14 9.57 -21.99 33.13
C ALA A 14 10.19 -21.40 31.85
N ALA A 15 11.50 -21.58 31.65
CA ALA A 15 12.19 -21.16 30.44
C ALA A 15 11.66 -21.89 29.17
N SER A 16 11.44 -23.20 29.29
CA SER A 16 10.88 -24.02 28.19
C SER A 16 9.44 -23.62 27.86
N ALA A 17 8.61 -23.33 28.88
CA ALA A 17 7.24 -22.82 28.67
C ALA A 17 7.24 -21.46 28.03
N GLY A 18 8.12 -20.54 28.46
CA GLY A 18 8.29 -19.21 27.83
C GLY A 18 8.72 -19.27 26.37
N ALA A 19 9.67 -20.18 26.06
CA ALA A 19 10.11 -20.42 24.68
C ALA A 19 8.98 -20.96 23.80
N ALA A 20 8.17 -21.91 24.32
CA ALA A 20 7.03 -22.44 23.57
C ALA A 20 5.95 -21.38 23.29
N VAL A 21 5.63 -20.50 24.26
CA VAL A 21 4.70 -19.40 24.09
C VAL A 21 5.24 -18.40 23.08
N GLY A 22 6.53 -18.05 23.13
CA GLY A 22 7.19 -17.19 22.17
C GLY A 22 7.14 -17.74 20.74
N ALA A 23 7.43 -19.04 20.59
CA ALA A 23 7.35 -19.73 19.30
C ALA A 23 5.91 -19.72 18.74
N ALA A 24 4.91 -20.01 19.57
CA ALA A 24 3.50 -19.96 19.18
C ALA A 24 3.07 -18.55 18.75
N TYR A 25 3.51 -17.52 19.46
CA TYR A 25 3.24 -16.12 19.12
C TYR A 25 3.85 -15.75 17.77
N LEU A 26 5.10 -16.12 17.49
CA LEU A 26 5.76 -15.87 16.21
C LEU A 26 5.10 -16.67 15.08
N ALA A 27 4.70 -17.92 15.34
CA ALA A 27 3.96 -18.73 14.38
C ALA A 27 2.63 -18.09 14.01
N LEU A 28 1.86 -17.58 14.99
CA LEU A 28 0.63 -16.83 14.77
C LEU A 28 0.86 -15.60 13.88
N GLY A 29 1.88 -14.80 14.20
CA GLY A 29 2.26 -13.63 13.39
C GLY A 29 2.59 -14.01 11.95
N ASN A 30 3.35 -15.09 11.74
CA ASN A 30 3.68 -15.59 10.41
C ASN A 30 2.45 -16.07 9.62
N VAL A 31 1.50 -16.74 10.26
CA VAL A 31 0.24 -17.14 9.63
C VAL A 31 -0.52 -15.93 9.15
N ILE A 32 -0.73 -14.93 10.02
CA ILE A 32 -1.45 -13.69 9.67
C ILE A 32 -0.72 -12.95 8.54
N PHE A 33 0.60 -12.79 8.64
CA PHE A 33 1.41 -12.16 7.58
C PHE A 33 1.24 -12.87 6.24
N ASN A 34 1.31 -14.20 6.22
CA ASN A 34 1.15 -14.96 4.99
C ASN A 34 -0.25 -14.81 4.38
N MET A 35 -1.29 -14.70 5.21
CA MET A 35 -2.68 -14.54 4.76
C MET A 35 -2.98 -13.11 4.25
N THR A 36 -2.30 -12.11 4.80
CA THR A 36 -2.63 -10.70 4.53
C THR A 36 -1.57 -9.97 3.70
N MET A 37 -0.29 -10.25 3.88
CA MET A 37 0.80 -9.47 3.31
C MET A 37 1.60 -10.21 2.23
N SER A 38 1.46 -11.53 2.05
CA SER A 38 2.25 -12.24 1.05
C SER A 38 1.75 -12.00 -0.36
N LYS A 39 2.67 -11.83 -1.32
CA LYS A 39 2.35 -11.70 -2.76
C LYS A 39 1.41 -12.81 -3.25
N LYS A 40 1.67 -14.06 -2.83
CA LYS A 40 0.86 -15.22 -3.19
C LYS A 40 -0.59 -15.09 -2.70
N SER A 41 -0.80 -14.57 -1.50
CA SER A 41 -2.15 -14.37 -0.95
C SER A 41 -2.88 -13.26 -1.70
N ILE A 42 -2.19 -12.17 -1.99
CA ILE A 42 -2.77 -11.04 -2.73
C ILE A 42 -3.15 -11.45 -4.16
N ALA A 43 -2.28 -12.18 -4.87
CA ALA A 43 -2.58 -12.69 -6.21
C ALA A 43 -3.89 -13.50 -6.23
N LYS A 44 -4.10 -14.39 -5.23
CA LYS A 44 -5.34 -15.15 -5.10
C LYS A 44 -6.57 -14.26 -4.83
N LYS A 45 -6.41 -13.21 -4.02
CA LYS A 45 -7.51 -12.27 -3.72
C LYS A 45 -7.88 -11.45 -4.96
N ILE A 46 -6.89 -11.02 -5.74
CA ILE A 46 -7.11 -10.30 -7.00
C ILE A 46 -7.84 -11.22 -8.00
N GLU A 47 -7.41 -12.47 -8.13
CA GLU A 47 -8.05 -13.47 -8.99
C GLU A 47 -9.51 -13.72 -8.56
N ALA A 48 -9.75 -13.91 -7.26
CA ALA A 48 -11.11 -14.11 -6.73
C ALA A 48 -12.03 -12.90 -6.93
N LYS A 49 -11.46 -11.70 -7.08
CA LYS A 49 -12.21 -10.47 -7.34
C LYS A 49 -12.58 -10.30 -8.82
N GLN A 50 -11.95 -11.04 -9.72
CA GLN A 50 -12.29 -11.01 -11.14
C GLN A 50 -13.77 -11.43 -11.33
N GLY A 51 -14.52 -10.62 -12.08
CA GLY A 51 -15.96 -10.83 -12.28
C GLY A 51 -16.89 -10.18 -11.22
N THR A 52 -16.33 -9.62 -10.15
CA THR A 52 -17.11 -8.88 -9.15
C THR A 52 -17.06 -7.36 -9.32
N TYR A 53 -16.29 -6.89 -10.30
CA TYR A 53 -16.17 -5.46 -10.59
C TYR A 53 -17.47 -4.88 -11.14
N ASN A 54 -17.78 -3.65 -10.72
CA ASN A 54 -18.91 -2.92 -11.29
C ASN A 54 -18.63 -2.53 -12.76
N GLU A 55 -19.66 -2.10 -13.47
CA GLU A 55 -19.61 -1.77 -14.90
C GLU A 55 -18.57 -0.68 -15.22
N ILE A 56 -18.43 0.34 -14.35
CA ILE A 56 -17.48 1.44 -14.54
C ILE A 56 -16.04 0.90 -14.52
N THR A 57 -15.73 0.07 -13.53
CA THR A 57 -14.40 -0.55 -13.41
C THR A 57 -14.12 -1.47 -14.60
N GLN A 58 -15.10 -2.29 -15.03
CA GLN A 58 -14.95 -3.18 -16.17
C GLN A 58 -14.66 -2.41 -17.46
N ARG A 59 -15.41 -1.37 -17.76
CA ARG A 59 -15.16 -0.49 -18.92
C ARG A 59 -13.78 0.20 -18.84
N GLY A 60 -13.36 0.58 -17.64
CA GLY A 60 -12.01 1.13 -17.43
C GLY A 60 -10.91 0.10 -17.71
N MET A 61 -11.10 -1.14 -17.29
CA MET A 61 -10.16 -2.24 -17.56
C MET A 61 -10.10 -2.58 -19.06
N GLU A 62 -11.22 -2.55 -19.77
CA GLU A 62 -11.28 -2.74 -21.23
C GLU A 62 -10.55 -1.60 -21.96
N TRP A 63 -10.75 -0.35 -21.55
CA TRP A 63 -10.02 0.79 -22.08
C TRP A 63 -8.52 0.66 -21.86
N PHE A 64 -8.10 0.26 -20.64
CA PHE A 64 -6.69 0.08 -20.30
C PHE A 64 -6.01 -0.96 -21.21
N GLU A 65 -6.67 -2.10 -21.45
CA GLU A 65 -6.15 -3.14 -22.37
C GLU A 65 -6.11 -2.64 -23.80
N ALA A 66 -7.17 -1.96 -24.25
CA ALA A 66 -7.25 -1.44 -25.63
C ALA A 66 -6.20 -0.36 -25.89
N SER A 67 -5.79 0.40 -24.86
CA SER A 67 -4.72 1.41 -24.95
C SER A 67 -3.33 0.82 -25.11
N ASN A 68 -3.15 -0.51 -24.96
CA ASN A 68 -1.89 -1.22 -25.09
C ASN A 68 -0.72 -0.54 -24.35
N PRO A 69 -0.79 -0.42 -23.00
CA PRO A 69 0.18 0.35 -22.22
C PRO A 69 1.61 -0.13 -22.40
N ALA A 70 2.54 0.82 -22.49
CA ALA A 70 3.96 0.51 -22.57
C ALA A 70 4.48 0.05 -21.20
N LYS A 71 5.06 -1.15 -21.15
CA LYS A 71 5.69 -1.69 -19.93
C LYS A 71 7.05 -1.07 -19.71
N VAL A 72 7.27 -0.54 -18.53
CA VAL A 72 8.53 0.10 -18.11
C VAL A 72 8.98 -0.49 -16.78
N LYS A 73 10.30 -0.59 -16.60
CA LYS A 73 10.89 -0.91 -15.30
C LYS A 73 12.05 0.02 -15.01
N ILE A 74 12.16 0.44 -13.76
CA ILE A 74 13.24 1.30 -13.28
C ILE A 74 13.89 0.71 -12.04
N VAL A 75 15.12 1.13 -11.75
CA VAL A 75 15.80 0.77 -10.49
C VAL A 75 15.24 1.63 -9.36
N THR A 76 14.87 1.00 -8.24
CA THR A 76 14.44 1.72 -7.04
C THR A 76 15.62 1.97 -6.08
N PRO A 77 15.64 3.09 -5.35
CA PRO A 77 16.64 3.36 -4.31
C PRO A 77 16.71 2.29 -3.21
N ARG A 78 15.67 1.49 -3.05
CA ARG A 78 15.63 0.35 -2.10
C ARG A 78 16.40 -0.89 -2.60
N GLY A 79 16.86 -0.86 -3.86
CA GLY A 79 17.47 -1.98 -4.58
C GLY A 79 16.43 -2.81 -5.34
N GLY A 80 16.86 -3.40 -6.48
CA GLY A 80 15.98 -4.13 -7.39
C GLY A 80 15.21 -3.24 -8.36
N TYR A 81 14.17 -3.80 -8.97
CA TYR A 81 13.39 -3.11 -9.98
C TYR A 81 11.93 -2.92 -9.54
N VAL A 82 11.38 -1.78 -9.93
CA VAL A 82 9.93 -1.52 -9.90
C VAL A 82 9.39 -1.46 -11.32
N HIS A 83 8.18 -1.95 -11.50
CA HIS A 83 7.52 -2.09 -12.78
C HIS A 83 6.34 -1.12 -12.85
N GLY A 84 6.07 -0.59 -14.04
CA GLY A 84 4.93 0.27 -14.30
C GLY A 84 4.46 0.15 -15.74
N GLU A 85 3.30 0.70 -16.00
CA GLU A 85 2.67 0.74 -17.32
C GLU A 85 2.32 2.19 -17.65
N ILE A 86 2.65 2.62 -18.87
CA ILE A 86 2.48 4.01 -19.33
C ILE A 86 1.51 4.06 -20.49
N ILE A 87 0.55 4.97 -20.41
CA ILE A 87 -0.34 5.39 -21.49
C ILE A 87 -0.11 6.88 -21.71
N LEU A 88 0.45 7.25 -22.85
CA LEU A 88 0.67 8.64 -23.20
C LEU A 88 -0.64 9.29 -23.68
N ALA A 89 -0.76 10.59 -23.51
CA ALA A 89 -1.85 11.38 -24.08
C ALA A 89 -1.84 11.31 -25.63
N ASP A 90 -3.01 11.49 -26.24
CA ASP A 90 -3.13 11.49 -27.72
C ASP A 90 -2.37 12.64 -28.38
N GLU A 91 -2.26 13.79 -27.68
CA GLU A 91 -1.50 14.95 -28.08
C GLU A 91 -0.33 15.21 -27.12
N PRO A 92 0.77 15.86 -27.55
CA PRO A 92 1.88 16.18 -26.66
C PRO A 92 1.45 16.92 -25.39
N SER A 93 1.83 16.41 -24.22
CA SER A 93 1.44 16.95 -22.91
C SER A 93 2.62 16.92 -21.94
N ASP A 94 2.79 18.01 -21.18
CA ASP A 94 3.72 18.10 -20.04
C ASP A 94 3.07 17.68 -18.71
N VAL A 95 1.79 17.31 -18.72
CA VAL A 95 1.05 16.88 -17.53
C VAL A 95 1.06 15.37 -17.41
N TRP A 96 1.52 14.89 -16.26
CA TRP A 96 1.58 13.48 -15.91
C TRP A 96 0.73 13.18 -14.67
N VAL A 97 0.12 12.02 -14.66
CA VAL A 97 -0.51 11.49 -13.44
C VAL A 97 0.05 10.10 -13.13
N ILE A 98 0.51 9.92 -11.89
CA ILE A 98 0.86 8.60 -11.35
C ILE A 98 -0.38 8.06 -10.65
N VAL A 99 -0.96 6.98 -11.20
CA VAL A 99 -2.26 6.42 -10.78
C VAL A 99 -2.03 5.18 -9.94
N VAL A 100 -2.12 5.31 -8.62
CA VAL A 100 -1.69 4.31 -7.63
C VAL A 100 -2.84 3.47 -7.14
N HIS A 101 -2.78 2.15 -7.34
CA HIS A 101 -3.85 1.21 -7.02
C HIS A 101 -3.94 0.84 -5.53
N GLY A 102 -5.12 0.33 -5.10
CA GLY A 102 -5.36 -0.16 -3.76
C GLY A 102 -4.86 -1.60 -3.49
N TYR A 103 -5.14 -2.11 -2.28
CA TYR A 103 -4.62 -3.38 -1.73
C TYR A 103 -4.90 -4.63 -2.58
N THR A 104 -6.07 -4.77 -3.19
CA THR A 104 -6.40 -5.86 -4.12
C THR A 104 -6.54 -5.37 -5.55
N GLY A 105 -5.86 -4.25 -5.87
CA GLY A 105 -5.87 -3.62 -7.16
C GLY A 105 -4.71 -4.06 -8.06
N SER A 106 -4.68 -3.46 -9.22
CA SER A 106 -3.62 -3.59 -10.22
C SER A 106 -3.62 -2.34 -11.10
N PRO A 107 -2.58 -2.06 -11.89
CA PRO A 107 -2.62 -1.03 -12.93
C PRO A 107 -3.90 -1.04 -13.74
N LYS A 108 -4.28 -2.20 -14.27
CA LYS A 108 -5.51 -2.39 -15.07
C LYS A 108 -6.78 -2.00 -14.31
N SER A 109 -6.89 -2.32 -13.01
CA SER A 109 -8.09 -1.98 -12.22
C SER A 109 -8.28 -0.48 -12.00
N MET A 110 -7.23 0.33 -12.22
CA MET A 110 -7.27 1.79 -12.18
C MET A 110 -7.64 2.43 -13.52
N GLY A 111 -7.94 1.62 -14.53
CA GLY A 111 -8.24 2.09 -15.89
C GLY A 111 -9.41 3.07 -15.97
N ALA A 112 -10.41 2.98 -15.08
CA ALA A 112 -11.52 3.95 -15.07
C ALA A 112 -11.04 5.37 -14.69
N PHE A 113 -10.14 5.49 -13.72
CA PHE A 113 -9.51 6.77 -13.36
C PHE A 113 -8.53 7.22 -14.43
N GLY A 114 -7.66 6.30 -14.90
CA GLY A 114 -6.70 6.60 -15.95
C GLY A 114 -7.35 7.10 -17.22
N LYS A 115 -8.48 6.50 -17.64
CA LYS A 115 -9.26 6.98 -18.79
C LYS A 115 -9.68 8.45 -18.63
N ARG A 116 -10.13 8.84 -17.43
CA ARG A 116 -10.53 10.24 -17.18
C ARG A 116 -9.37 11.20 -17.25
N PHE A 117 -8.22 10.84 -16.70
CA PHE A 117 -7.02 11.67 -16.81
C PHE A 117 -6.52 11.74 -18.26
N HIS A 118 -6.55 10.63 -18.99
CA HIS A 118 -6.19 10.59 -20.41
C HIS A 118 -7.12 11.47 -21.26
N GLU A 119 -8.43 11.43 -21.02
CA GLU A 119 -9.43 12.30 -21.67
C GLU A 119 -9.19 13.81 -21.37
N MET A 120 -8.50 14.13 -20.26
CA MET A 120 -8.05 15.49 -19.93
C MET A 120 -6.71 15.86 -20.63
N GLY A 121 -6.14 14.95 -21.42
CA GLY A 121 -4.87 15.17 -22.11
C GLY A 121 -3.64 14.91 -21.23
N PHE A 122 -3.74 14.05 -20.19
CA PHE A 122 -2.62 13.73 -19.30
C PHE A 122 -1.96 12.43 -19.71
N ASN A 123 -0.63 12.39 -19.61
CA ASN A 123 0.13 11.14 -19.61
C ASN A 123 -0.12 10.38 -18.31
N CYS A 124 -0.38 9.07 -18.39
CA CYS A 124 -0.72 8.25 -17.25
C CYS A 124 0.35 7.19 -16.99
N LEU A 125 0.87 7.12 -15.76
CA LEU A 125 1.76 6.07 -15.29
C LEU A 125 1.06 5.27 -14.20
N PHE A 126 1.03 3.94 -14.33
CA PHE A 126 0.38 3.00 -13.42
C PHE A 126 1.45 2.07 -12.81
N PRO A 127 1.92 2.32 -11.59
CA PRO A 127 2.92 1.48 -10.95
C PRO A 127 2.35 0.15 -10.46
N HIS A 128 3.18 -0.89 -10.45
CA HIS A 128 2.93 -2.11 -9.69
C HIS A 128 3.50 -1.94 -8.28
N LEU A 129 2.65 -1.86 -7.28
CA LEU A 129 3.07 -1.73 -5.89
C LEU A 129 3.72 -3.01 -5.36
N CYS A 130 4.45 -2.91 -4.26
CA CYS A 130 5.07 -4.05 -3.58
C CYS A 130 4.07 -5.19 -3.37
N GLY A 131 4.47 -6.40 -3.77
CA GLY A 131 3.65 -7.60 -3.63
C GLY A 131 2.51 -7.75 -4.63
N HIS A 132 2.41 -6.88 -5.66
CA HIS A 132 1.39 -6.92 -6.70
C HIS A 132 2.00 -7.13 -8.08
N GLY A 133 1.24 -7.77 -8.97
CA GLY A 133 1.57 -7.91 -10.39
C GLY A 133 3.02 -8.31 -10.65
N ASP A 134 3.71 -7.54 -11.50
CA ASP A 134 5.10 -7.78 -11.91
C ASP A 134 6.14 -7.31 -10.86
N SER A 135 5.71 -6.75 -9.70
CA SER A 135 6.61 -6.35 -8.60
C SER A 135 7.53 -7.50 -8.16
N GLU A 136 8.81 -7.22 -7.93
CA GLU A 136 9.78 -8.19 -7.41
C GLU A 136 9.63 -8.46 -5.90
N SER A 137 8.89 -7.60 -5.18
CA SER A 137 8.62 -7.78 -3.75
C SER A 137 7.73 -8.99 -3.49
N ASN A 138 8.11 -9.82 -2.51
CA ASN A 138 7.33 -10.98 -2.08
C ASN A 138 6.22 -10.65 -1.06
N HIS A 139 6.09 -9.39 -0.66
CA HIS A 139 5.11 -8.93 0.32
C HIS A 139 4.58 -7.54 -0.04
N VAL A 140 3.39 -7.27 0.47
CA VAL A 140 2.75 -5.94 0.38
C VAL A 140 3.35 -5.03 1.44
N ALA A 141 3.73 -3.83 1.03
CA ALA A 141 4.34 -2.84 1.92
C ALA A 141 3.33 -1.83 2.49
N MET A 142 2.05 -1.93 2.11
CA MET A 142 0.98 -1.04 2.60
C MET A 142 1.35 0.44 2.49
N GLY A 143 1.94 0.84 1.38
CA GLY A 143 2.35 2.22 1.12
C GLY A 143 3.71 2.61 1.70
N TRP A 144 4.24 1.90 2.71
CA TRP A 144 5.45 2.36 3.39
C TRP A 144 6.70 2.30 2.50
N ASP A 145 7.00 1.16 1.90
CA ASP A 145 8.11 1.06 0.95
C ASP A 145 7.72 1.63 -0.41
N ASP A 146 6.44 1.46 -0.78
CA ASP A 146 5.89 1.96 -2.03
C ASP A 146 6.09 3.48 -2.20
N ARG A 147 6.10 4.27 -1.10
CA ARG A 147 6.34 5.72 -1.16
C ARG A 147 7.69 6.08 -1.77
N ILE A 148 8.71 5.25 -1.53
CA ILE A 148 10.05 5.45 -2.10
C ILE A 148 10.05 5.06 -3.59
N ASP A 149 9.28 4.03 -3.95
CA ASP A 149 9.14 3.60 -5.34
C ASP A 149 8.35 4.64 -6.16
N ILE A 150 7.29 5.24 -5.58
CA ILE A 150 6.57 6.34 -6.25
C ILE A 150 7.48 7.56 -6.45
N LYS A 151 8.34 7.90 -5.46
CA LYS A 151 9.35 8.94 -5.66
C LYS A 151 10.30 8.60 -6.81
N ALA A 152 10.75 7.36 -6.93
CA ALA A 152 11.59 6.94 -8.06
C ALA A 152 10.86 7.07 -9.41
N TRP A 153 9.54 6.84 -9.46
CA TRP A 153 8.74 7.11 -10.66
C TRP A 153 8.62 8.60 -10.97
N VAL A 154 8.54 9.46 -9.96
CA VAL A 154 8.61 10.93 -10.13
C VAL A 154 9.96 11.31 -10.76
N ASP A 155 11.07 10.82 -10.19
CA ASP A 155 12.41 11.07 -10.71
C ASP A 155 12.58 10.56 -12.17
N TYR A 156 12.01 9.40 -12.50
CA TYR A 156 11.97 8.85 -13.85
C TYR A 156 11.25 9.79 -14.82
N ILE A 157 10.04 10.26 -14.48
CA ILE A 157 9.29 11.17 -15.35
C ILE A 157 10.07 12.46 -15.59
N ILE A 158 10.68 13.04 -14.56
CA ILE A 158 11.45 14.29 -14.67
C ILE A 158 12.69 14.10 -15.55
N ASN A 159 13.33 12.95 -15.50
CA ASN A 159 14.46 12.63 -16.38
C ASN A 159 14.06 12.52 -17.85
N GLU A 160 12.86 12.02 -18.15
CA GLU A 160 12.33 11.96 -19.51
C GLU A 160 11.76 13.31 -19.99
N ASP A 161 11.14 14.06 -19.07
CA ASP A 161 10.55 15.39 -19.31
C ASP A 161 10.81 16.34 -18.12
N PRO A 162 11.87 17.15 -18.19
CA PRO A 162 12.21 18.10 -17.10
C PRO A 162 11.13 19.16 -16.82
N ASN A 163 10.21 19.40 -17.76
CA ASN A 163 9.09 20.36 -17.61
C ASN A 163 7.82 19.70 -17.10
N ALA A 164 7.83 18.38 -16.85
CA ALA A 164 6.67 17.64 -16.40
C ALA A 164 6.01 18.26 -15.17
N LYS A 165 4.68 18.35 -15.20
CA LYS A 165 3.82 18.68 -14.06
C LYS A 165 3.15 17.39 -13.59
N ILE A 166 3.54 16.91 -12.43
CA ILE A 166 3.17 15.58 -11.95
C ILE A 166 2.06 15.68 -10.90
N VAL A 167 0.97 14.96 -11.15
CA VAL A 167 -0.12 14.73 -10.20
C VAL A 167 0.04 13.33 -9.61
N LEU A 168 -0.01 13.21 -8.29
CA LEU A 168 -0.09 11.91 -7.62
C LEU A 168 -1.55 11.61 -7.31
N PHE A 169 -2.09 10.53 -7.84
CA PHE A 169 -3.45 10.06 -7.54
C PHE A 169 -3.40 8.66 -6.94
N GLY A 170 -4.10 8.44 -5.84
CA GLY A 170 -4.17 7.12 -5.20
C GLY A 170 -5.53 6.78 -4.64
N LEU A 171 -5.88 5.48 -4.71
CA LEU A 171 -7.12 4.92 -4.18
C LEU A 171 -6.83 3.97 -3.01
N SER A 172 -7.45 4.17 -1.83
CA SER A 172 -7.34 3.29 -0.66
C SER A 172 -5.88 3.12 -0.22
N MET A 173 -5.30 1.93 -0.25
CA MET A 173 -3.85 1.73 -0.02
C MET A 173 -2.99 2.61 -0.94
N GLY A 174 -3.42 2.85 -2.18
CA GLY A 174 -2.76 3.78 -3.10
C GLY A 174 -2.83 5.22 -2.60
N ALA A 175 -3.95 5.64 -2.00
CA ALA A 175 -4.09 6.95 -1.37
C ALA A 175 -3.15 7.09 -0.17
N ALA A 176 -3.07 6.07 0.68
CA ALA A 176 -2.09 6.04 1.77
C ALA A 176 -0.64 6.10 1.24
N THR A 177 -0.36 5.40 0.13
CA THR A 177 0.94 5.48 -0.54
C THR A 177 1.25 6.91 -1.00
N VAL A 178 0.31 7.56 -1.67
CA VAL A 178 0.45 8.96 -2.12
C VAL A 178 0.68 9.89 -0.93
N MET A 179 -0.15 9.81 0.12
CA MET A 179 0.04 10.59 1.34
C MET A 179 1.42 10.37 1.97
N MET A 180 1.88 9.13 2.05
CA MET A 180 3.22 8.83 2.57
C MET A 180 4.33 9.36 1.66
N THR A 181 4.11 9.37 0.34
CA THR A 181 5.06 9.92 -0.62
C THR A 181 5.20 11.43 -0.48
N THR A 182 4.10 12.18 -0.25
CA THR A 182 4.16 13.64 -0.10
C THR A 182 4.93 14.11 1.13
N GLY A 183 5.16 13.25 2.11
CA GLY A 183 6.01 13.51 3.27
C GLY A 183 7.51 13.31 3.02
N GLU A 184 7.90 12.77 1.86
CA GLU A 184 9.29 12.68 1.41
C GLU A 184 9.69 13.98 0.68
N PRO A 185 10.99 14.31 0.61
CA PRO A 185 11.45 15.42 -0.25
C PRO A 185 11.11 15.12 -1.71
N LEU A 186 10.19 15.90 -2.28
CA LEU A 186 9.77 15.81 -3.67
C LEU A 186 10.25 17.01 -4.47
N GLU A 187 10.47 16.80 -5.77
CA GLU A 187 10.78 17.87 -6.72
C GLU A 187 9.57 18.79 -6.95
N PRO A 188 9.79 20.09 -7.24
CA PRO A 188 8.70 21.06 -7.51
C PRO A 188 7.79 20.67 -8.68
N ASN A 189 8.22 19.74 -9.51
CA ASN A 189 7.43 19.13 -10.58
C ASN A 189 6.17 18.42 -10.07
N VAL A 190 6.16 17.94 -8.80
CA VAL A 190 4.96 17.39 -8.17
C VAL A 190 4.07 18.53 -7.72
N VAL A 191 3.09 18.87 -8.56
CA VAL A 191 2.24 20.06 -8.40
C VAL A 191 1.08 19.87 -7.43
N CYS A 192 0.56 18.65 -7.32
CA CYS A 192 -0.48 18.30 -6.35
C CYS A 192 -0.61 16.79 -6.16
N ALA A 193 -1.32 16.42 -5.10
CA ALA A 193 -1.70 15.05 -4.79
C ALA A 193 -3.23 14.95 -4.60
N ILE A 194 -3.79 13.79 -4.93
CA ILE A 194 -5.19 13.44 -4.70
C ILE A 194 -5.22 12.09 -4.01
N GLU A 195 -5.73 12.06 -2.82
CA GLU A 195 -5.96 10.84 -2.06
C GLU A 195 -7.46 10.54 -2.00
N ASP A 196 -7.85 9.31 -2.33
CA ASP A 196 -9.22 8.83 -2.30
C ASP A 196 -9.30 7.64 -1.33
N CYS A 197 -10.00 7.83 -0.21
CA CYS A 197 -10.23 6.89 0.87
C CYS A 197 -8.97 6.24 1.49
N GLY A 198 -7.93 7.04 1.75
CA GLY A 198 -6.73 6.59 2.45
C GLY A 198 -6.91 6.47 3.97
N TYR A 199 -5.96 5.81 4.64
CA TYR A 199 -5.99 5.57 6.08
C TYR A 199 -4.94 6.37 6.85
N THR A 200 -5.12 6.48 8.19
CA THR A 200 -4.21 7.20 9.10
C THR A 200 -2.84 6.57 9.24
N SER A 201 -2.80 5.24 9.34
CA SER A 201 -1.59 4.42 9.44
C SER A 201 -1.90 2.96 9.12
N VAL A 202 -0.87 2.19 8.76
CA VAL A 202 -1.02 0.73 8.58
C VAL A 202 -1.53 0.06 9.85
N TRP A 203 -1.12 0.55 11.01
CA TRP A 203 -1.59 0.03 12.30
C TRP A 203 -3.08 0.28 12.51
N ASP A 204 -3.57 1.49 12.28
CA ASP A 204 -4.97 1.85 12.51
C ASP A 204 -5.87 1.11 11.53
N GLU A 205 -5.48 1.01 10.26
CA GLU A 205 -6.19 0.25 9.25
C GLU A 205 -6.31 -1.23 9.61
N CYS A 206 -5.20 -1.88 9.96
CA CYS A 206 -5.21 -3.28 10.40
C CYS A 206 -6.00 -3.48 11.70
N ARG A 207 -5.98 -2.48 12.62
CA ARG A 207 -6.73 -2.52 13.88
C ARG A 207 -8.23 -2.43 13.66
N SER A 208 -8.68 -1.55 12.77
CA SER A 208 -10.08 -1.43 12.39
C SER A 208 -10.56 -2.74 11.76
N ASN A 209 -9.88 -3.21 10.74
CA ASN A 209 -10.26 -4.42 10.02
C ASN A 209 -10.29 -5.67 10.91
N ILE A 210 -9.29 -5.87 11.80
CA ILE A 210 -9.27 -7.06 12.67
C ILE A 210 -10.42 -7.07 13.67
N LYS A 211 -10.82 -5.87 14.15
CA LYS A 211 -11.94 -5.71 15.07
C LYS A 211 -13.27 -5.85 14.36
N ASP A 212 -13.45 -5.15 13.25
CA ASP A 212 -14.76 -4.97 12.60
C ASP A 212 -15.11 -6.16 11.69
N ALA A 213 -14.13 -6.69 10.92
CA ALA A 213 -14.37 -7.83 10.03
C ALA A 213 -14.23 -9.20 10.71
N TYR A 214 -13.38 -9.32 11.73
CA TYR A 214 -13.06 -10.61 12.35
C TYR A 214 -13.43 -10.71 13.83
N SER A 215 -13.87 -9.61 14.47
CA SER A 215 -14.19 -9.55 15.91
C SER A 215 -13.06 -10.08 16.81
N LEU A 216 -11.80 -9.94 16.37
CA LEU A 216 -10.64 -10.43 17.10
C LEU A 216 -9.99 -9.31 17.93
N PRO A 217 -9.41 -9.62 19.10
CA PRO A 217 -8.70 -8.65 19.91
C PRO A 217 -7.35 -8.27 19.28
N VAL A 218 -6.90 -7.04 19.56
CA VAL A 218 -5.59 -6.55 19.09
C VAL A 218 -4.45 -7.45 19.58
N PHE A 219 -4.45 -7.81 20.87
CA PHE A 219 -3.52 -8.79 21.42
C PHE A 219 -4.20 -10.15 21.52
N PRO A 220 -3.54 -11.25 21.11
CA PRO A 220 -2.17 -11.31 20.55
C PRO A 220 -2.10 -11.11 19.03
N PHE A 221 -3.24 -11.05 18.30
CA PHE A 221 -3.29 -11.21 16.84
C PHE A 221 -2.56 -10.09 16.09
N LEU A 222 -2.98 -8.84 16.25
CA LEU A 222 -2.35 -7.72 15.53
C LEU A 222 -0.92 -7.46 16.01
N THR A 223 -0.64 -7.66 17.30
CA THR A 223 0.72 -7.51 17.83
C THR A 223 1.66 -8.57 17.29
N ALA A 224 1.20 -9.80 17.11
CA ALA A 224 1.98 -10.86 16.47
C ALA A 224 2.20 -10.58 14.98
N ALA A 225 1.16 -10.09 14.25
CA ALA A 225 1.27 -9.67 12.87
C ALA A 225 2.30 -8.53 12.71
N ARG A 226 2.28 -7.51 13.59
CA ARG A 226 3.27 -6.43 13.61
C ARG A 226 4.69 -6.97 13.78
N SER A 227 4.90 -7.91 14.73
CA SER A 227 6.22 -8.53 14.93
C SER A 227 6.69 -9.27 13.68
N ALA A 228 5.80 -10.01 13.01
CA ALA A 228 6.11 -10.70 11.77
C ALA A 228 6.42 -9.70 10.62
N THR A 229 5.71 -8.58 10.53
CA THR A 229 5.97 -7.51 9.54
C THR A 229 7.35 -6.90 9.77
N MET A 230 7.71 -6.58 11.01
CA MET A 230 9.04 -6.06 11.33
C MET A 230 10.16 -7.03 10.95
N LEU A 231 9.97 -8.33 11.20
CA LEU A 231 10.97 -9.36 10.92
C LEU A 231 11.09 -9.71 9.43
N ARG A 232 9.99 -9.67 8.66
CA ARG A 232 9.94 -10.18 7.29
C ARG A 232 9.89 -9.11 6.24
N ALA A 233 9.22 -7.99 6.52
CA ALA A 233 9.08 -6.87 5.62
C ALA A 233 9.97 -5.66 6.00
N GLY A 234 10.62 -5.71 7.18
CA GLY A 234 11.59 -4.71 7.59
C GLY A 234 11.00 -3.38 8.08
N TYR A 235 9.66 -3.26 8.21
CA TYR A 235 9.03 -2.03 8.68
C TYR A 235 8.06 -2.24 9.85
N ASP A 236 7.82 -1.18 10.60
CA ASP A 236 6.88 -1.16 11.72
C ASP A 236 5.55 -0.53 11.26
N MET A 237 4.44 -1.28 11.36
CA MET A 237 3.09 -0.84 11.03
C MET A 237 2.69 0.49 11.72
N LYS A 238 3.23 0.76 12.92
CA LYS A 238 2.94 2.01 13.66
C LYS A 238 3.71 3.21 13.12
N LYS A 239 4.91 2.98 12.55
CA LYS A 239 5.72 4.02 11.91
C LYS A 239 5.29 4.30 10.48
N ALA A 240 4.61 3.36 9.84
CA ALA A 240 3.98 3.56 8.54
C ALA A 240 2.69 4.39 8.72
N SER A 241 2.87 5.70 8.91
CA SER A 241 1.85 6.67 9.31
C SER A 241 1.66 7.74 8.26
N CYS A 242 0.46 7.82 7.68
CA CYS A 242 0.08 8.89 6.77
C CYS A 242 0.01 10.24 7.51
N ILE A 243 -0.48 10.26 8.76
CA ILE A 243 -0.53 11.49 9.58
C ILE A 243 0.86 12.10 9.72
N GLU A 244 1.87 11.28 10.11
CA GLU A 244 3.24 11.78 10.27
C GLU A 244 3.86 12.24 8.95
N GLN A 245 3.52 11.60 7.84
CA GLN A 245 4.04 11.98 6.53
C GLN A 245 3.37 13.26 6.02
N VAL A 246 2.04 13.35 6.07
CA VAL A 246 1.28 14.53 5.61
C VAL A 246 1.65 15.77 6.43
N SER A 247 1.93 15.63 7.73
CA SER A 247 2.37 16.78 8.57
C SER A 247 3.68 17.41 8.10
N ARG A 248 4.47 16.72 7.27
CA ARG A 248 5.71 17.24 6.66
C ARG A 248 5.54 17.64 5.21
N SER A 249 4.38 17.30 4.61
CA SER A 249 4.11 17.58 3.22
C SER A 249 3.94 19.08 2.97
N VAL A 250 4.52 19.56 1.88
CA VAL A 250 4.28 20.89 1.32
C VAL A 250 3.48 20.82 0.01
N THR A 251 3.16 19.62 -0.45
CA THR A 251 2.40 19.37 -1.68
C THR A 251 0.92 19.63 -1.44
N PRO A 252 0.27 20.53 -2.22
CA PRO A 252 -1.18 20.69 -2.15
C PRO A 252 -1.90 19.36 -2.35
N THR A 253 -2.76 18.96 -1.41
CA THR A 253 -3.41 17.65 -1.45
C THR A 253 -4.93 17.81 -1.38
N LEU A 254 -5.64 17.18 -2.33
CA LEU A 254 -7.09 17.01 -2.28
C LEU A 254 -7.39 15.69 -1.55
N PHE A 255 -8.25 15.78 -0.54
CA PHE A 255 -8.73 14.65 0.25
C PHE A 255 -10.16 14.30 -0.15
N ILE A 256 -10.40 13.04 -0.50
CA ILE A 256 -11.71 12.50 -0.90
C ILE A 256 -12.00 11.26 -0.04
N HIS A 257 -13.22 11.15 0.50
CA HIS A 257 -13.62 9.97 1.27
C HIS A 257 -15.14 9.86 1.35
N GLY A 258 -15.66 8.65 1.21
CA GLY A 258 -17.08 8.38 1.43
C GLY A 258 -17.42 8.36 2.93
N ASP A 259 -18.47 9.07 3.33
CA ASP A 259 -18.92 9.13 4.73
C ASP A 259 -19.48 7.81 5.26
N LYS A 260 -19.73 6.84 4.37
CA LYS A 260 -20.24 5.49 4.67
C LYS A 260 -19.22 4.39 4.32
N ASP A 261 -17.94 4.75 4.20
CA ASP A 261 -16.88 3.76 4.00
C ASP A 261 -16.73 2.92 5.28
N ASP A 262 -17.04 1.64 5.17
CA ASP A 262 -16.98 0.66 6.27
C ASP A 262 -15.67 -0.17 6.23
N PHE A 263 -14.88 -0.03 5.16
CA PHE A 263 -13.59 -0.70 5.02
C PHE A 263 -12.44 0.17 5.54
N VAL A 264 -12.35 1.43 5.06
CA VAL A 264 -11.51 2.47 5.64
C VAL A 264 -12.43 3.49 6.31
N PRO A 265 -12.68 3.41 7.62
CA PRO A 265 -13.68 4.24 8.28
C PRO A 265 -13.42 5.73 8.14
N PHE A 266 -14.46 6.51 7.85
CA PHE A 266 -14.40 7.96 7.58
C PHE A 266 -13.66 8.78 8.65
N TRP A 267 -13.68 8.34 9.93
CA TRP A 267 -12.92 9.01 11.00
C TRP A 267 -11.40 9.07 10.72
N MET A 268 -10.87 8.18 9.86
CA MET A 268 -9.45 8.22 9.48
C MET A 268 -9.15 9.45 8.62
N GLN A 269 -10.02 9.77 7.67
CA GLN A 269 -9.96 10.99 6.87
C GLN A 269 -9.95 12.24 7.74
N GLU A 270 -10.89 12.34 8.70
CA GLU A 270 -10.97 13.50 9.57
C GLU A 270 -9.67 13.73 10.36
N ARG A 271 -8.97 12.66 10.75
CA ARG A 271 -7.70 12.73 11.49
C ARG A 271 -6.51 13.09 10.63
N VAL A 272 -6.50 12.67 9.37
CA VAL A 272 -5.41 13.02 8.44
C VAL A 272 -5.53 14.47 7.96
N TYR A 273 -6.76 14.94 7.74
CA TYR A 273 -7.04 16.29 7.23
C TYR A 273 -6.75 17.39 8.27
N ARG A 274 -6.87 17.13 9.58
CA ARG A 274 -6.60 18.07 10.68
C ARG A 274 -5.12 18.25 10.96
#